data_96aebf46a33e67c208b768861f966a0d
#
_entry.id   96aebf46a33e67c208b768861f966a0d
#
_cell.length_a   1.000
_cell.length_b   1.000
_cell.length_c   1.000
_cell.angle_alpha   90.00
_cell.angle_beta   90.00
_cell.angle_gamma   90.00
#
_symmetry.space_group_name_H-M   'P 1'
#
loop_
_entity.id
_entity.type
_entity.pdbx_description
1 polymer ?
#
loop_
_entity_poly.entity_id
_entity_poly.type
_entity_poly.pdbx_seq_one_letter_code
_entity_poly.pdbx_strand_id
1 'polypeptide(L)'
;MSLEIINNPILVMLQDKGRYGYSDIGVTNSGVMDEYAYYAANKMLGNSFDTNILEIAFSNVIFKANAHTQIAITGAICELFINDISKQCWQTHNVKAGDIIKIGKILKGIRVYLGVLGGFDIKKEFGSNSTTIKENLGGINGDKLKKGDILAFKEISCSFDARFKKELDRKSTR
;
A
#
# COMPACT_ATOMS: atom_id res chain seq x y z
N MET A 1 2.76 10.05 11.42
CA MET A 1 2.29 10.37 10.07
C MET A 1 1.28 9.35 9.65
N SER A 2 0.31 9.69 8.80
CA SER A 2 -0.74 8.72 8.45
C SER A 2 -1.45 9.06 7.14
N LEU A 3 -2.10 8.04 6.57
CA LEU A 3 -3.23 8.19 5.66
C LEU A 3 -4.53 7.89 6.42
N GLU A 4 -5.56 8.65 6.18
CA GLU A 4 -6.90 8.47 6.74
C GLU A 4 -7.88 8.11 5.64
N ILE A 5 -8.75 7.14 5.87
CA ILE A 5 -9.83 6.80 4.95
C ILE A 5 -11.03 7.68 5.24
N ILE A 6 -11.44 8.51 4.27
CA ILE A 6 -12.50 9.52 4.49
C ILE A 6 -13.87 9.14 3.91
N ASN A 7 -13.96 8.00 3.21
CA ASN A 7 -15.25 7.45 2.74
C ASN A 7 -15.39 5.98 3.14
N ASN A 8 -16.52 5.35 2.81
CA ASN A 8 -16.74 3.92 3.06
C ASN A 8 -16.33 3.11 1.81
N PRO A 9 -15.14 2.50 1.78
CA PRO A 9 -14.74 1.64 0.67
C PRO A 9 -15.45 0.28 0.75
N ILE A 10 -15.56 -0.41 -0.38
CA ILE A 10 -16.18 -1.73 -0.45
C ILE A 10 -15.24 -2.77 0.18
N LEU A 11 -14.01 -2.83 -0.30
CA LEU A 11 -13.01 -3.77 0.17
C LEU A 11 -11.60 -3.19 0.01
N VAL A 12 -11.02 -2.79 1.11
CA VAL A 12 -9.62 -2.39 1.24
C VAL A 12 -9.01 -3.15 2.40
N MET A 13 -7.92 -3.82 2.16
CA MET A 13 -7.21 -4.63 3.15
C MET A 13 -5.73 -4.30 3.16
N LEU A 14 -5.12 -4.36 4.33
CA LEU A 14 -3.67 -4.37 4.44
C LEU A 14 -3.17 -5.78 4.09
N GLN A 15 -2.20 -5.86 3.20
CA GLN A 15 -1.61 -7.12 2.78
C GLN A 15 -0.08 -7.01 2.73
N ASP A 16 0.60 -8.13 2.88
CA ASP A 16 2.01 -8.32 2.61
C ASP A 16 2.22 -9.64 1.85
N LYS A 17 3.38 -10.24 1.91
CA LYS A 17 3.64 -11.55 1.29
C LYS A 17 2.85 -12.71 1.90
N GLY A 18 2.15 -12.48 3.03
CA GLY A 18 1.42 -13.50 3.77
C GLY A 18 2.22 -14.13 4.93
N ARG A 19 1.54 -14.99 5.69
CA ARG A 19 2.09 -15.72 6.84
C ARG A 19 2.28 -17.20 6.51
N TYR A 20 3.47 -17.71 6.75
CA TYR A 20 3.85 -19.08 6.42
C TYR A 20 4.31 -19.83 7.67
N GLY A 21 4.12 -21.16 7.65
CA GLY A 21 4.57 -22.06 8.72
C GLY A 21 3.57 -22.24 9.87
N TYR A 22 2.30 -21.87 9.67
CA TYR A 22 1.25 -21.98 10.69
C TYR A 22 0.02 -22.77 10.22
N SER A 23 0.14 -23.47 9.08
CA SER A 23 -0.98 -24.23 8.50
C SER A 23 -1.39 -25.43 9.36
N ASP A 24 -0.46 -26.00 10.13
CA ASP A 24 -0.68 -27.09 11.07
C ASP A 24 -1.61 -26.73 12.25
N ILE A 25 -1.65 -25.46 12.61
CA ILE A 25 -2.60 -24.93 13.62
C ILE A 25 -3.80 -24.23 12.99
N GLY A 26 -4.01 -24.39 11.66
CA GLY A 26 -5.19 -23.88 10.96
C GLY A 26 -5.17 -22.41 10.60
N VAL A 27 -4.02 -21.73 10.69
CA VAL A 27 -3.88 -20.33 10.32
C VAL A 27 -3.67 -20.18 8.81
N THR A 28 -4.54 -19.37 8.17
CA THR A 28 -4.48 -19.10 6.72
C THR A 28 -3.25 -18.27 6.36
N ASN A 29 -2.59 -18.65 5.26
CA ASN A 29 -1.42 -17.91 4.76
C ASN A 29 -1.75 -16.45 4.40
N SER A 30 -2.92 -16.20 3.81
CA SER A 30 -3.30 -14.87 3.33
C SER A 30 -2.24 -14.28 2.38
N GLY A 31 -2.13 -12.96 2.29
CA GLY A 31 -1.17 -12.27 1.43
C GLY A 31 -1.82 -11.64 0.22
N VAL A 32 -1.00 -10.93 -0.55
CA VAL A 32 -1.43 -10.24 -1.77
C VAL A 32 -1.89 -11.23 -2.84
N MET A 33 -2.88 -10.83 -3.64
CA MET A 33 -3.37 -11.66 -4.74
C MET A 33 -2.51 -11.52 -6.01
N ASP A 34 -1.93 -10.36 -6.27
CA ASP A 34 -1.04 -10.08 -7.40
C ASP A 34 0.34 -9.70 -6.88
N GLU A 35 1.21 -10.71 -6.77
CA GLU A 35 2.58 -10.54 -6.29
C GLU A 35 3.40 -9.61 -7.18
N TYR A 36 3.19 -9.64 -8.50
CA TYR A 36 3.94 -8.76 -9.41
C TYR A 36 3.65 -7.30 -9.14
N ALA A 37 2.38 -6.93 -9.03
CA ALA A 37 1.98 -5.57 -8.74
C ALA A 37 2.46 -5.11 -7.35
N TYR A 38 2.40 -6.00 -6.36
CA TYR A 38 2.91 -5.79 -5.00
C TYR A 38 4.41 -5.49 -4.98
N TYR A 39 5.21 -6.37 -5.60
CA TYR A 39 6.66 -6.16 -5.66
C TYR A 39 7.05 -4.93 -6.47
N ALA A 40 6.31 -4.64 -7.56
CA ALA A 40 6.55 -3.45 -8.37
C ALA A 40 6.34 -2.17 -7.54
N ALA A 41 5.24 -2.06 -6.78
CA ALA A 41 4.98 -0.90 -5.93
C ALA A 41 6.10 -0.70 -4.88
N ASN A 42 6.50 -1.78 -4.20
CA ASN A 42 7.56 -1.71 -3.20
C ASN A 42 8.92 -1.34 -3.84
N LYS A 43 9.22 -1.90 -5.00
CA LYS A 43 10.44 -1.55 -5.76
C LYS A 43 10.46 -0.08 -6.17
N MET A 44 9.35 0.45 -6.69
CA MET A 44 9.22 1.85 -7.07
C MET A 44 9.46 2.80 -5.90
N LEU A 45 8.99 2.43 -4.71
CA LEU A 45 9.18 3.19 -3.47
C LEU A 45 10.56 2.97 -2.83
N GLY A 46 11.35 2.00 -3.32
CA GLY A 46 12.59 1.57 -2.68
C GLY A 46 12.37 0.93 -1.31
N ASN A 47 11.20 0.36 -1.09
CA ASN A 47 10.88 -0.43 0.09
C ASN A 47 11.52 -1.82 0.03
N SER A 48 11.56 -2.51 1.16
CA SER A 48 11.82 -3.95 1.20
C SER A 48 10.69 -4.72 0.49
N PHE A 49 11.00 -5.87 -0.11
CA PHE A 49 10.02 -6.69 -0.84
C PHE A 49 8.93 -7.31 0.05
N ASP A 50 9.11 -7.30 1.37
CA ASP A 50 8.12 -7.79 2.34
C ASP A 50 7.33 -6.65 3.03
N THR A 51 7.50 -5.42 2.55
CA THR A 51 6.79 -4.25 3.09
C THR A 51 5.30 -4.34 2.76
N ASN A 52 4.47 -4.13 3.76
CA ASN A 52 3.02 -4.18 3.61
C ASN A 52 2.47 -3.06 2.72
N ILE A 53 1.30 -3.32 2.15
CA ILE A 53 0.65 -2.48 1.14
C ILE A 53 -0.87 -2.56 1.31
N LEU A 54 -1.62 -1.60 0.80
CA LEU A 54 -3.06 -1.71 0.68
C LEU A 54 -3.44 -2.44 -0.62
N GLU A 55 -4.24 -3.49 -0.49
CA GLU A 55 -4.92 -4.14 -1.60
C GLU A 55 -6.36 -3.63 -1.66
N ILE A 56 -6.75 -3.07 -2.78
CA ILE A 56 -8.04 -2.39 -3.01
C ILE A 56 -8.79 -3.14 -4.10
N ALA A 57 -9.95 -3.66 -3.78
CA ALA A 57 -10.87 -4.27 -4.73
C ALA A 57 -12.16 -3.45 -4.82
N PHE A 58 -12.80 -3.49 -6.01
CA PHE A 58 -14.08 -2.81 -6.31
C PHE A 58 -14.04 -1.28 -6.26
N SER A 59 -12.86 -0.67 -6.23
CA SER A 59 -12.65 0.79 -6.34
C SER A 59 -13.39 1.71 -5.33
N ASN A 60 -13.34 3.01 -5.59
CA ASN A 60 -14.01 4.07 -4.83
C ASN A 60 -13.53 4.18 -3.37
N VAL A 61 -12.23 4.41 -3.21
CA VAL A 61 -11.66 4.76 -1.91
C VAL A 61 -11.00 6.13 -1.98
N ILE A 62 -11.17 6.91 -0.93
CA ILE A 62 -10.61 8.26 -0.80
C ILE A 62 -9.78 8.29 0.48
N PHE A 63 -8.52 8.68 0.32
CA PHE A 63 -7.60 8.89 1.43
C PHE A 63 -7.28 10.37 1.58
N LYS A 64 -7.08 10.79 2.81
CA LYS A 64 -6.46 12.07 3.16
C LYS A 64 -5.07 11.81 3.69
N ALA A 65 -4.08 12.46 3.12
CA ALA A 65 -2.73 12.42 3.64
C ALA A 65 -2.60 13.40 4.81
N ASN A 66 -2.17 12.91 5.97
CA ASN A 66 -1.93 13.75 7.15
C ASN A 66 -0.45 14.11 7.32
N ALA A 67 0.40 13.73 6.36
CA ALA A 67 1.82 14.04 6.34
C ALA A 67 2.39 13.94 4.90
N HIS A 68 3.60 14.44 4.71
CA HIS A 68 4.34 14.26 3.47
C HIS A 68 4.80 12.81 3.33
N THR A 69 4.61 12.22 2.16
CA THR A 69 5.14 10.90 1.82
C THR A 69 5.19 10.69 0.31
N GLN A 70 5.73 9.57 -0.10
CA GLN A 70 5.65 9.05 -1.47
C GLN A 70 4.71 7.85 -1.49
N ILE A 71 3.82 7.79 -2.46
CA ILE A 71 2.95 6.66 -2.71
C ILE A 71 3.24 6.05 -4.08
N ALA A 72 3.00 4.75 -4.24
CA ALA A 72 2.99 4.07 -5.53
C ALA A 72 1.64 3.40 -5.74
N ILE A 73 1.10 3.51 -6.95
CA ILE A 73 -0.14 2.86 -7.35
C ILE A 73 0.16 1.88 -8.46
N THR A 74 -0.13 0.60 -8.25
CA THR A 74 0.11 -0.51 -9.20
C THR A 74 -1.11 -1.43 -9.32
N GLY A 75 -0.99 -2.52 -10.08
CA GLY A 75 -2.08 -3.46 -10.32
C GLY A 75 -3.01 -2.99 -11.42
N ALA A 76 -4.29 -3.01 -11.17
CA ALA A 76 -5.32 -2.61 -12.12
C ALA A 76 -5.17 -1.13 -12.54
N ILE A 77 -5.53 -0.83 -13.78
CA ILE A 77 -5.66 0.55 -14.26
C ILE A 77 -6.96 1.12 -13.73
N CYS A 78 -6.89 2.23 -13.05
CA CYS A 78 -8.01 2.90 -12.43
C CYS A 78 -7.96 4.42 -12.65
N GLU A 79 -9.06 5.07 -12.41
CA GLU A 79 -9.10 6.52 -12.26
C GLU A 79 -8.38 6.90 -10.98
N LEU A 80 -7.28 7.61 -11.09
CA LEU A 80 -6.48 8.11 -9.97
C LEU A 80 -6.45 9.63 -9.99
N PHE A 81 -6.82 10.24 -8.88
CA PHE A 81 -6.74 11.69 -8.71
C PHE A 81 -5.99 12.03 -7.42
N ILE A 82 -5.21 13.09 -7.47
CA ILE A 82 -4.63 13.76 -6.30
C ILE A 82 -5.08 15.22 -6.36
N ASN A 83 -5.88 15.67 -5.40
CA ASN A 83 -6.51 16.99 -5.38
C ASN A 83 -7.25 17.30 -6.68
N ASP A 84 -8.09 16.35 -7.13
CA ASP A 84 -8.87 16.40 -8.38
C ASP A 84 -8.03 16.46 -9.67
N ILE A 85 -6.71 16.40 -9.57
CA ILE A 85 -5.82 16.31 -10.73
C ILE A 85 -5.60 14.84 -11.09
N SER A 86 -5.94 14.46 -12.31
CA SER A 86 -5.74 13.09 -12.82
C SER A 86 -4.27 12.70 -12.81
N LYS A 87 -3.99 11.49 -12.35
CA LYS A 87 -2.65 10.90 -12.26
C LYS A 87 -2.62 9.53 -12.93
N GLN A 88 -1.44 9.09 -13.32
CA GLN A 88 -1.26 7.76 -13.92
C GLN A 88 -0.99 6.70 -12.84
N CYS A 89 -1.51 5.50 -13.06
CA CYS A 89 -1.09 4.29 -12.34
C CYS A 89 0.32 3.86 -12.78
N TRP A 90 0.92 2.95 -12.03
CA TRP A 90 2.27 2.43 -12.26
C TRP A 90 3.36 3.52 -12.19
N GLN A 91 3.14 4.48 -11.32
CA GLN A 91 4.08 5.57 -11.01
C GLN A 91 4.09 5.85 -9.50
N THR A 92 5.17 6.51 -9.07
CA THR A 92 5.23 7.10 -7.73
C THR A 92 4.72 8.53 -7.78
N HIS A 93 4.04 8.94 -6.72
CA HIS A 93 3.52 10.29 -6.55
C HIS A 93 3.94 10.84 -5.19
N ASN A 94 4.43 12.07 -5.17
CA ASN A 94 4.64 12.79 -3.92
C ASN A 94 3.31 13.35 -3.44
N VAL A 95 2.97 13.11 -2.20
CA VAL A 95 1.78 13.66 -1.53
C VAL A 95 2.20 14.48 -0.32
N LYS A 96 1.43 15.53 -0.03
CA LYS A 96 1.66 16.45 1.07
C LYS A 96 0.55 16.31 2.12
N ALA A 97 0.83 16.81 3.32
CA ALA A 97 -0.23 16.93 4.33
C ALA A 97 -1.40 17.75 3.78
N GLY A 98 -2.60 17.21 3.91
CA GLY A 98 -3.83 17.79 3.38
C GLY A 98 -4.26 17.27 2.01
N ASP A 99 -3.37 16.61 1.24
CA ASP A 99 -3.73 16.09 -0.08
C ASP A 99 -4.79 14.99 0.00
N ILE A 100 -5.71 15.02 -0.96
CA ILE A 100 -6.78 14.04 -1.13
C ILE A 100 -6.42 13.11 -2.28
N ILE A 101 -6.31 11.83 -1.99
CA ILE A 101 -5.99 10.78 -2.97
C ILE A 101 -7.28 9.99 -3.22
N LYS A 102 -7.78 10.02 -4.44
CA LYS A 102 -9.00 9.30 -4.83
C LYS A 102 -8.67 8.22 -5.85
N ILE A 103 -8.96 6.98 -5.49
CA ILE A 103 -8.95 5.84 -6.41
C ILE A 103 -10.40 5.57 -6.80
N GLY A 104 -10.73 5.97 -8.01
CA GLY A 104 -12.08 5.89 -8.57
C GLY A 104 -12.36 4.55 -9.25
N LYS A 105 -13.00 4.58 -10.41
CA LYS A 105 -13.40 3.39 -11.18
C LYS A 105 -12.19 2.60 -11.66
N ILE A 106 -12.25 1.27 -11.52
CA ILE A 106 -11.30 0.36 -12.16
C ILE A 106 -11.68 0.24 -13.65
N LEU A 107 -10.74 0.55 -14.53
CA LEU A 107 -10.91 0.53 -15.98
C LEU A 107 -10.46 -0.78 -16.61
N LYS A 108 -9.40 -1.38 -16.06
CA LYS A 108 -8.85 -2.66 -16.53
C LYS A 108 -8.15 -3.39 -15.37
N GLY A 109 -8.51 -4.63 -15.14
CA GLY A 109 -8.03 -5.45 -14.02
C GLY A 109 -9.05 -5.51 -12.87
N ILE A 110 -8.65 -5.98 -11.69
CA ILE A 110 -9.56 -6.22 -10.56
C ILE A 110 -9.05 -5.55 -9.29
N ARG A 111 -7.74 -5.59 -9.02
CA ARG A 111 -7.13 -5.12 -7.79
C ARG A 111 -6.12 -4.01 -8.04
N VAL A 112 -6.22 -2.97 -7.24
CA VAL A 112 -5.26 -1.86 -7.18
C VAL A 112 -4.45 -2.01 -5.91
N TYR A 113 -3.17 -1.71 -5.97
CA TYR A 113 -2.26 -1.70 -4.84
C TYR A 113 -1.78 -0.28 -4.58
N LEU A 114 -1.90 0.17 -3.33
CA LEU A 114 -1.37 1.44 -2.87
C LEU A 114 -0.30 1.18 -1.81
N GLY A 115 0.94 1.46 -2.16
CA GLY A 115 2.07 1.46 -1.23
C GLY A 115 2.41 2.86 -0.75
N VAL A 116 2.95 2.95 0.46
CA VAL A 116 3.60 4.17 0.97
C VAL A 116 5.09 3.91 1.17
N LEU A 117 5.88 4.96 1.11
CA LEU A 117 7.30 4.90 1.43
C LEU A 117 7.51 4.40 2.86
N GLY A 118 8.25 3.28 3.01
CA GLY A 118 8.51 2.63 4.29
C GLY A 118 7.40 1.70 4.79
N GLY A 119 6.25 1.64 4.10
CA GLY A 119 5.10 0.83 4.49
C GLY A 119 4.31 1.41 5.65
N PHE A 120 3.26 0.71 6.06
CA PHE A 120 2.41 1.10 7.19
C PHE A 120 2.93 0.50 8.49
N ASP A 121 2.88 1.29 9.57
CA ASP A 121 3.32 0.87 10.92
C ASP A 121 2.19 0.11 11.61
N ILE A 122 2.07 -1.16 11.27
CA ILE A 122 1.06 -2.09 11.78
C ILE A 122 1.75 -3.28 12.42
N LYS A 123 1.23 -3.74 13.56
CA LYS A 123 1.74 -4.91 14.27
C LYS A 123 1.62 -6.17 13.40
N LYS A 124 2.68 -6.98 13.37
CA LYS A 124 2.63 -8.30 12.74
C LYS A 124 1.98 -9.33 13.66
N GLU A 125 1.15 -10.17 13.08
CA GLU A 125 0.57 -11.35 13.73
C GLU A 125 0.98 -12.59 12.94
N PHE A 126 1.55 -13.57 13.63
CA PHE A 126 2.18 -14.74 12.99
C PHE A 126 3.17 -14.34 11.88
N GLY A 127 4.01 -13.31 12.14
CA GLY A 127 5.03 -12.85 11.21
C GLY A 127 4.55 -12.01 10.02
N SER A 128 3.24 -11.74 9.89
CA SER A 128 2.63 -11.03 8.77
C SER A 128 1.69 -9.90 9.23
N ASN A 129 1.55 -8.85 8.39
CA ASN A 129 0.54 -7.80 8.55
C ASN A 129 -0.75 -8.12 7.76
N SER A 130 -0.75 -9.18 6.93
CA SER A 130 -1.88 -9.47 6.04
C SER A 130 -3.18 -9.67 6.79
N THR A 131 -4.22 -8.98 6.34
CA THR A 131 -5.56 -9.11 6.88
C THR A 131 -6.18 -10.44 6.45
N THR A 132 -6.70 -11.19 7.41
CA THR A 132 -7.51 -12.40 7.17
C THR A 132 -8.81 -12.26 7.94
N ILE A 133 -9.85 -11.79 7.25
CA ILE A 133 -11.15 -11.45 7.87
C ILE A 133 -11.76 -12.66 8.57
N LYS A 134 -11.66 -13.86 7.99
CA LYS A 134 -12.24 -15.10 8.54
C LYS A 134 -11.73 -15.42 9.95
N GLU A 135 -10.47 -15.14 10.22
CA GLU A 135 -9.81 -15.45 11.49
C GLU A 135 -9.60 -14.20 12.36
N ASN A 136 -10.05 -13.03 11.90
CA ASN A 136 -9.82 -11.73 12.56
C ASN A 136 -8.32 -11.47 12.84
N LEU A 137 -7.45 -11.75 11.88
CA LEU A 137 -6.00 -11.61 12.00
C LEU A 137 -5.45 -10.51 11.10
N GLY A 138 -4.39 -9.86 11.57
CA GLY A 138 -3.62 -8.87 10.83
C GLY A 138 -4.38 -7.56 10.57
N GLY A 139 -3.80 -6.70 9.73
CA GLY A 139 -4.38 -5.41 9.37
C GLY A 139 -4.72 -4.53 10.57
N ILE A 140 -5.83 -3.80 10.46
CA ILE A 140 -6.47 -3.10 11.58
C ILE A 140 -7.63 -3.96 12.08
N ASN A 141 -7.49 -4.49 13.30
CA ASN A 141 -8.50 -5.31 13.96
C ASN A 141 -8.97 -6.55 13.16
N GLY A 142 -8.11 -7.13 12.31
CA GLY A 142 -8.42 -8.33 11.52
C GLY A 142 -9.55 -8.17 10.49
N ASP A 143 -9.94 -6.94 10.15
CA ASP A 143 -11.07 -6.66 9.26
C ASP A 143 -10.63 -5.77 8.08
N LYS A 144 -11.53 -5.61 7.11
CA LYS A 144 -11.37 -4.62 6.04
C LYS A 144 -11.37 -3.21 6.62
N LEU A 145 -10.68 -2.32 5.95
CA LEU A 145 -10.60 -0.92 6.34
C LEU A 145 -11.91 -0.19 6.12
N LYS A 146 -12.22 0.76 7.00
CA LYS A 146 -13.46 1.53 7.06
C LYS A 146 -13.16 3.03 7.07
N LYS A 147 -14.20 3.82 6.85
CA LYS A 147 -14.13 5.26 7.03
C LYS A 147 -13.68 5.60 8.46
N GLY A 148 -12.72 6.50 8.57
CA GLY A 148 -12.12 6.95 9.82
C GLY A 148 -10.90 6.14 10.25
N ASP A 149 -10.58 5.02 9.58
CA ASP A 149 -9.35 4.30 9.88
C ASP A 149 -8.11 5.12 9.51
N ILE A 150 -7.16 5.12 10.45
CA ILE A 150 -5.92 5.86 10.35
C ILE A 150 -4.77 4.87 10.20
N LEU A 151 -4.11 4.92 9.06
CA LEU A 151 -2.97 4.09 8.71
C LEU A 151 -1.68 4.84 8.98
N ALA A 152 -1.06 4.58 10.11
CA ALA A 152 0.22 5.18 10.49
C ALA A 152 1.35 4.69 9.58
N PHE A 153 2.32 5.56 9.31
CA PHE A 153 3.59 5.22 8.64
C PHE A 153 4.73 6.07 9.21
N LYS A 154 5.96 5.60 9.06
CA LYS A 154 7.14 6.29 9.57
C LYS A 154 7.62 7.35 8.58
N GLU A 155 8.12 8.46 9.11
CA GLU A 155 8.82 9.43 8.28
C GLU A 155 10.15 8.82 7.81
N ILE A 156 10.31 8.75 6.50
CA ILE A 156 11.59 8.42 5.89
C ILE A 156 12.06 9.65 5.13
N SER A 157 13.03 10.35 5.69
CA SER A 157 13.71 11.46 5.02
C SER A 157 14.63 10.92 3.92
N CYS A 158 14.10 10.64 2.75
CA CYS A 158 14.91 10.38 1.57
C CYS A 158 14.45 11.28 0.45
N SER A 159 15.32 12.21 0.03
CA SER A 159 15.11 12.91 -1.22
C SER A 159 15.15 11.89 -2.38
N PHE A 160 14.27 12.03 -3.34
CA PHE A 160 14.23 11.22 -4.56
C PHE A 160 15.61 11.17 -5.26
N ASP A 161 16.33 12.29 -5.26
CA ASP A 161 17.66 12.43 -5.82
C ASP A 161 18.72 11.53 -5.15
N ALA A 162 18.65 11.33 -3.84
CA ALA A 162 19.60 10.49 -3.12
C ALA A 162 19.42 8.99 -3.44
N ARG A 163 18.19 8.55 -3.76
CA ARG A 163 17.92 7.15 -4.14
C ARG A 163 18.36 6.87 -5.57
N PHE A 164 18.07 7.76 -6.48
CA PHE A 164 18.47 7.62 -7.89
C PHE A 164 20.00 7.63 -8.03
N LYS A 165 20.71 8.50 -7.27
CA LYS A 165 22.18 8.47 -7.17
C LYS A 165 22.70 7.15 -6.65
N LYS A 166 22.12 6.60 -5.58
CA LYS A 166 22.55 5.33 -4.97
C LYS A 166 22.36 4.12 -5.91
N GLU A 167 21.35 4.17 -6.78
CA GLU A 167 21.11 3.11 -7.78
C GLU A 167 22.03 3.24 -9.00
N LEU A 168 22.35 4.44 -9.42
CA LEU A 168 23.36 4.71 -10.47
C LEU A 168 24.76 4.29 -10.00
N ASP A 169 25.15 4.60 -8.77
CA ASP A 169 26.43 4.20 -8.18
C ASP A 169 26.57 2.68 -8.07
N ARG A 170 25.48 1.95 -7.79
CA ARG A 170 25.45 0.48 -7.81
C ARG A 170 25.63 -0.13 -9.20
N LYS A 171 25.19 0.57 -10.25
CA LYS A 171 25.34 0.10 -11.65
C LYS A 171 26.72 0.43 -12.22
N SER A 172 27.38 1.46 -11.72
CA SER A 172 28.73 1.86 -12.17
C SER A 172 29.87 1.06 -11.53
N THR A 173 29.57 0.23 -10.52
CA THR A 173 30.57 -0.60 -9.78
C THR A 173 30.51 -2.10 -10.17
N ARG A 174 29.85 -2.44 -11.29
CA ARG A 174 29.86 -3.79 -11.86
C ARG A 174 30.47 -3.82 -13.24
#